data_883bbe0f37868773fb434b8093e55fff
#
_entry.id   883bbe0f37868773fb434b8093e55fff
#
_cell.length_a   1.000
_cell.length_b   1.000
_cell.length_c   1.000
_cell.angle_alpha   90.00
_cell.angle_beta   90.00
_cell.angle_gamma   90.00
#
_symmetry.space_group_name_H-M   'P 1'
#
loop_
_entity.id
_entity.type
_entity.pdbx_description
1 polymer ?
#
loop_
_entity_poly.entity_id
_entity_poly.type
_entity_poly.pdbx_seq_one_letter_code
_entity_poly.pdbx_strand_id
1 'polypeptide(L)'
;MTVLVTGGCGYIGAHVVHALHQAGEKVVVVDDLSYGKPTRIEGSRLYGMDIAAPGAGERLAEIMKAEGVDSVIHFAARKQVGESVEKPLWYYQQNINGMLNVLTGMTQSKNAKKLVFSSSAATYGVPPVDVVPEDVVPMLPINPYGQTKLFGEWMARACEEPYGIRFCGLRYFNVAGCGPVELEDPAILNLIPMLFDRLKKGKAPAIFGDDYPTPDGTCVRDYIHVSDLADAHIAALKYLDRDERKYDAFNVGTGEGTSVRQIVDEVKKVTGLPLSLIHISEPTRRVVISY
;
A
#
# COMPACT_ATOMS: atom_id res chain seq x y z
N MET A 1 13.71 -13.33 -12.77
CA MET A 1 14.00 -11.88 -12.89
C MET A 1 14.67 -11.35 -11.63
N THR A 2 15.19 -10.11 -11.68
CA THR A 2 15.70 -9.43 -10.49
C THR A 2 14.78 -8.26 -10.16
N VAL A 3 14.08 -8.35 -9.03
CA VAL A 3 13.07 -7.37 -8.63
C VAL A 3 13.61 -6.49 -7.51
N LEU A 4 13.60 -5.16 -7.71
CA LEU A 4 13.87 -4.20 -6.65
C LEU A 4 12.55 -3.82 -5.97
N VAL A 5 12.49 -4.00 -4.65
CA VAL A 5 11.32 -3.66 -3.83
C VAL A 5 11.67 -2.50 -2.92
N THR A 6 11.07 -1.33 -3.12
CA THR A 6 11.21 -0.21 -2.18
C THR A 6 10.16 -0.34 -1.08
N GLY A 7 10.54 -0.08 0.18
CA GLY A 7 9.65 -0.30 1.32
C GLY A 7 9.44 -1.80 1.63
N GLY A 8 10.39 -2.65 1.21
CA GLY A 8 10.28 -4.11 1.33
C GLY A 8 10.33 -4.62 2.76
N CYS A 9 10.82 -3.85 3.73
CA CYS A 9 10.83 -4.24 5.15
C CYS A 9 9.51 -3.92 5.88
N GLY A 10 8.59 -3.21 5.23
CA GLY A 10 7.26 -2.87 5.75
C GLY A 10 6.29 -4.06 5.75
N TYR A 11 5.02 -3.81 6.14
CA TYR A 11 4.00 -4.85 6.23
C TYR A 11 3.74 -5.55 4.89
N ILE A 12 3.23 -4.81 3.89
CA ILE A 12 2.89 -5.38 2.58
C ILE A 12 4.17 -5.78 1.83
N GLY A 13 5.19 -4.90 1.85
CA GLY A 13 6.46 -5.15 1.16
C GLY A 13 7.12 -6.46 1.55
N ALA A 14 7.15 -6.80 2.84
CA ALA A 14 7.76 -8.05 3.32
C ALA A 14 6.98 -9.30 2.87
N HIS A 15 5.65 -9.25 2.81
CA HIS A 15 4.85 -10.34 2.24
C HIS A 15 5.12 -10.52 0.75
N VAL A 16 5.28 -9.42 0.00
CA VAL A 16 5.62 -9.49 -1.43
C VAL A 16 7.04 -10.01 -1.63
N VAL A 17 8.01 -9.59 -0.81
CA VAL A 17 9.37 -10.15 -0.84
C VAL A 17 9.34 -11.65 -0.59
N HIS A 18 8.60 -12.10 0.42
CA HIS A 18 8.41 -13.53 0.71
C HIS A 18 7.82 -14.29 -0.49
N ALA A 19 6.75 -13.78 -1.07
CA ALA A 19 6.09 -14.40 -2.23
C ALA A 19 7.01 -14.42 -3.49
N LEU A 20 7.82 -13.38 -3.71
CA LEU A 20 8.82 -13.35 -4.77
C LEU A 20 9.90 -14.43 -4.57
N HIS A 21 10.38 -14.63 -3.34
CA HIS A 21 11.32 -15.72 -3.03
C HIS A 21 10.70 -17.10 -3.29
N GLN A 22 9.43 -17.29 -2.89
CA GLN A 22 8.72 -18.54 -3.21
C GLN A 22 8.57 -18.78 -4.71
N ALA A 23 8.45 -17.70 -5.50
CA ALA A 23 8.43 -17.75 -6.95
C ALA A 23 9.83 -17.95 -7.59
N GLY A 24 10.90 -18.04 -6.80
CA GLY A 24 12.28 -18.22 -7.27
C GLY A 24 12.92 -16.95 -7.83
N GLU A 25 12.41 -15.78 -7.52
CA GLU A 25 12.92 -14.51 -8.01
C GLU A 25 14.06 -13.97 -7.13
N LYS A 26 15.04 -13.32 -7.74
CA LYS A 26 16.06 -12.57 -7.00
C LYS A 26 15.49 -11.24 -6.54
N VAL A 27 15.56 -10.95 -5.23
CA VAL A 27 15.00 -9.74 -4.64
C VAL A 27 16.09 -8.84 -4.06
N VAL A 28 15.99 -7.56 -4.38
CA VAL A 28 16.79 -6.49 -3.80
C VAL A 28 15.84 -5.52 -3.11
N VAL A 29 16.13 -5.14 -1.87
CA VAL A 29 15.27 -4.27 -1.08
C VAL A 29 15.95 -2.94 -0.83
N VAL A 30 15.18 -1.85 -0.97
CA VAL A 30 15.54 -0.51 -0.55
C VAL A 30 14.52 -0.03 0.48
N ASP A 31 14.98 0.36 1.68
CA ASP A 31 14.10 0.75 2.78
C ASP A 31 14.81 1.73 3.71
N ASP A 32 14.11 2.73 4.26
CA ASP A 32 14.67 3.67 5.24
C ASP A 32 14.63 3.12 6.67
N LEU A 33 14.01 1.96 6.86
CA LEU A 33 13.82 1.27 8.15
C LEU A 33 13.06 2.09 9.20
N SER A 34 12.30 3.09 8.78
CA SER A 34 11.52 3.94 9.68
C SER A 34 10.38 3.17 10.39
N TYR A 35 9.85 2.11 9.76
CA TYR A 35 8.82 1.23 10.29
C TYR A 35 9.14 -0.26 10.12
N GLY A 36 9.92 -0.61 9.11
CA GLY A 36 10.27 -1.98 8.78
C GLY A 36 11.45 -2.52 9.60
N LYS A 37 11.64 -3.85 9.55
CA LYS A 37 12.78 -4.53 10.19
C LYS A 37 13.51 -5.39 9.15
N PRO A 38 14.87 -5.39 9.12
CA PRO A 38 15.66 -6.21 8.20
C PRO A 38 15.38 -7.71 8.30
N THR A 39 15.03 -8.20 9.49
CA THR A 39 14.71 -9.62 9.74
C THR A 39 13.49 -10.13 8.98
N ARG A 40 12.70 -9.25 8.38
CA ARG A 40 11.49 -9.60 7.61
C ARG A 40 11.77 -9.99 6.16
N ILE A 41 12.98 -9.75 5.68
CA ILE A 41 13.38 -9.92 4.29
C ILE A 41 14.60 -10.82 4.15
N GLU A 42 14.69 -11.86 4.99
CA GLU A 42 15.80 -12.82 4.94
C GLU A 42 16.00 -13.36 3.52
N GLY A 43 17.28 -13.50 3.11
CA GLY A 43 17.64 -13.91 1.75
C GLY A 43 17.67 -12.78 0.71
N SER A 44 17.23 -11.56 1.05
CA SER A 44 17.32 -10.40 0.16
C SER A 44 18.50 -9.49 0.51
N ARG A 45 19.07 -8.85 -0.50
CA ARG A 45 20.05 -7.79 -0.28
C ARG A 45 19.33 -6.48 0.08
N LEU A 46 19.68 -5.89 1.22
CA LEU A 46 19.11 -4.64 1.72
C LEU A 46 20.05 -3.46 1.49
N TYR A 47 19.50 -2.37 0.97
CA TYR A 47 20.09 -1.05 0.92
C TYR A 47 19.29 -0.10 1.81
N GLY A 48 19.90 0.34 2.92
CA GLY A 48 19.28 1.29 3.85
C GLY A 48 19.38 2.72 3.32
N MET A 49 18.28 3.29 2.83
CA MET A 49 18.26 4.67 2.37
C MET A 49 16.83 5.25 2.29
N ASP A 50 16.72 6.56 2.50
CA ASP A 50 15.51 7.32 2.17
C ASP A 50 15.48 7.63 0.68
N ILE A 51 14.51 7.07 -0.02
CA ILE A 51 14.35 7.30 -1.47
C ILE A 51 13.87 8.70 -1.82
N ALA A 52 13.37 9.48 -0.85
CA ALA A 52 12.97 10.88 -1.07
C ALA A 52 14.14 11.87 -0.89
N ALA A 53 15.31 11.41 -0.45
CA ALA A 53 16.47 12.24 -0.22
C ALA A 53 17.07 12.77 -1.56
N PRO A 54 17.70 13.94 -1.53
CA PRO A 54 18.48 14.43 -2.68
C PRO A 54 19.54 13.41 -3.11
N GLY A 55 19.68 13.20 -4.43
CA GLY A 55 20.64 12.24 -5.00
C GLY A 55 20.20 10.77 -4.92
N ALA A 56 19.01 10.49 -4.40
CA ALA A 56 18.52 9.12 -4.29
C ALA A 56 18.25 8.48 -5.66
N GLY A 57 17.87 9.26 -6.66
CA GLY A 57 17.64 8.76 -8.02
C GLY A 57 18.90 8.18 -8.65
N GLU A 58 20.03 8.89 -8.56
CA GLU A 58 21.34 8.43 -9.02
C GLU A 58 21.81 7.19 -8.27
N ARG A 59 21.60 7.18 -6.95
CA ARG A 59 21.96 6.03 -6.12
C ARG A 59 21.10 4.79 -6.45
N LEU A 60 19.81 4.97 -6.71
CA LEU A 60 18.93 3.89 -7.18
C LEU A 60 19.39 3.36 -8.54
N ALA A 61 19.82 4.23 -9.47
CA ALA A 61 20.34 3.79 -10.76
C ALA A 61 21.61 2.93 -10.61
N GLU A 62 22.53 3.31 -9.71
CA GLU A 62 23.73 2.52 -9.40
C GLU A 62 23.36 1.14 -8.84
N ILE A 63 22.43 1.09 -7.88
CA ILE A 63 21.94 -0.17 -7.29
C ILE A 63 21.29 -1.05 -8.37
N MET A 64 20.40 -0.48 -9.18
CA MET A 64 19.71 -1.22 -10.25
C MET A 64 20.69 -1.80 -11.27
N LYS A 65 21.74 -1.05 -11.64
CA LYS A 65 22.80 -1.54 -12.53
C LYS A 65 23.63 -2.64 -11.89
N ALA A 66 24.08 -2.43 -10.66
CA ALA A 66 24.96 -3.37 -9.94
C ALA A 66 24.28 -4.71 -9.68
N GLU A 67 22.97 -4.69 -9.37
CA GLU A 67 22.19 -5.89 -9.07
C GLU A 67 21.55 -6.53 -10.31
N GLY A 68 21.58 -5.86 -11.47
CA GLY A 68 20.93 -6.33 -12.70
C GLY A 68 19.41 -6.30 -12.60
N VAL A 69 18.84 -5.26 -11.98
CA VAL A 69 17.40 -5.11 -11.79
C VAL A 69 16.69 -4.90 -13.12
N ASP A 70 15.65 -5.66 -13.36
CA ASP A 70 14.77 -5.55 -14.53
C ASP A 70 13.37 -5.01 -14.19
N SER A 71 12.94 -5.15 -12.93
CA SER A 71 11.60 -4.81 -12.47
C SER A 71 11.64 -4.12 -11.11
N VAL A 72 10.72 -3.19 -10.88
CA VAL A 72 10.58 -2.48 -9.61
C VAL A 72 9.16 -2.65 -9.08
N ILE A 73 9.03 -2.93 -7.78
CA ILE A 73 7.78 -2.81 -7.03
C ILE A 73 7.98 -1.69 -6.00
N HIS A 74 7.14 -0.67 -6.07
CA HIS A 74 7.30 0.54 -5.28
C HIS A 74 6.25 0.65 -4.18
N PHE A 75 6.63 0.32 -2.91
CA PHE A 75 5.80 0.49 -1.71
C PHE A 75 6.18 1.70 -0.86
N ALA A 76 7.47 2.08 -0.84
CA ALA A 76 7.97 3.10 0.07
C ALA A 76 7.19 4.42 -0.05
N ALA A 77 6.41 4.72 0.99
CA ALA A 77 5.58 5.93 1.07
C ALA A 77 5.11 6.15 2.50
N ARG A 78 4.81 7.39 2.86
CA ARG A 78 4.03 7.72 4.06
C ARG A 78 2.56 7.45 3.77
N LYS A 79 1.84 6.73 4.67
CA LYS A 79 0.53 6.13 4.34
C LYS A 79 -0.63 6.56 5.24
N GLN A 80 -0.39 7.35 6.28
CA GLN A 80 -1.43 7.74 7.23
C GLN A 80 -2.24 8.92 6.71
N VAL A 81 -3.53 8.70 6.48
CA VAL A 81 -4.44 9.72 5.93
C VAL A 81 -4.53 10.94 6.86
N GLY A 82 -4.75 10.73 8.17
CA GLY A 82 -4.83 11.82 9.15
C GLY A 82 -3.55 12.65 9.18
N GLU A 83 -2.38 11.98 9.29
CA GLU A 83 -1.10 12.67 9.27
C GLU A 83 -0.86 13.45 7.96
N SER A 84 -1.37 12.95 6.83
CA SER A 84 -1.24 13.66 5.56
C SER A 84 -1.96 15.01 5.55
N VAL A 85 -3.08 15.12 6.28
CA VAL A 85 -3.81 16.38 6.43
C VAL A 85 -3.09 17.33 7.37
N GLU A 86 -2.46 16.81 8.42
CA GLU A 86 -1.67 17.61 9.37
C GLU A 86 -0.33 18.08 8.78
N LYS A 87 0.29 17.26 7.93
CA LYS A 87 1.64 17.49 7.37
C LYS A 87 1.67 17.36 5.84
N PRO A 88 0.85 18.10 5.09
CA PRO A 88 0.68 17.87 3.64
C PRO A 88 1.98 18.04 2.86
N LEU A 89 2.77 19.07 3.15
CA LEU A 89 4.02 19.34 2.43
C LEU A 89 5.04 18.21 2.63
N TRP A 90 5.09 17.63 3.82
CA TRP A 90 5.95 16.50 4.10
C TRP A 90 5.52 15.24 3.35
N TYR A 91 4.20 15.00 3.21
CA TYR A 91 3.66 13.90 2.40
C TYR A 91 4.00 14.07 0.92
N TYR A 92 3.87 15.27 0.37
CA TYR A 92 4.29 15.52 -1.01
C TYR A 92 5.81 15.33 -1.17
N GLN A 93 6.62 15.85 -0.27
CA GLN A 93 8.06 15.69 -0.31
C GLN A 93 8.46 14.20 -0.26
N GLN A 94 7.89 13.43 0.64
CA GLN A 94 8.24 12.02 0.80
C GLN A 94 7.73 11.17 -0.37
N ASN A 95 6.47 11.27 -0.70
CA ASN A 95 5.84 10.35 -1.65
C ASN A 95 6.12 10.73 -3.10
N ILE A 96 6.09 12.02 -3.44
CA ILE A 96 6.29 12.47 -4.82
C ILE A 96 7.79 12.45 -5.16
N ASN A 97 8.68 12.95 -4.29
CA ASN A 97 10.12 12.88 -4.55
C ASN A 97 10.60 11.42 -4.54
N GLY A 98 10.05 10.57 -3.66
CA GLY A 98 10.35 9.15 -3.67
C GLY A 98 10.02 8.51 -5.02
N MET A 99 8.83 8.74 -5.54
CA MET A 99 8.42 8.25 -6.87
C MET A 99 9.27 8.83 -7.99
N LEU A 100 9.55 10.14 -7.95
CA LEU A 100 10.42 10.79 -8.92
C LEU A 100 11.82 10.15 -8.96
N ASN A 101 12.42 9.91 -7.80
CA ASN A 101 13.73 9.27 -7.68
C ASN A 101 13.72 7.82 -8.17
N VAL A 102 12.66 7.06 -7.92
CA VAL A 102 12.50 5.70 -8.47
C VAL A 102 12.48 5.75 -9.99
N LEU A 103 11.66 6.60 -10.60
CA LEU A 103 11.58 6.76 -12.05
C LEU A 103 12.90 7.25 -12.65
N THR A 104 13.61 8.19 -11.99
CA THR A 104 14.95 8.63 -12.35
C THR A 104 15.94 7.46 -12.35
N GLY A 105 15.94 6.66 -11.29
CA GLY A 105 16.78 5.47 -11.18
C GLY A 105 16.52 4.47 -12.31
N MET A 106 15.24 4.20 -12.61
CA MET A 106 14.84 3.30 -13.69
C MET A 106 15.31 3.81 -15.07
N THR A 107 15.12 5.10 -15.36
CA THR A 107 15.53 5.67 -16.64
C THR A 107 17.04 5.65 -16.83
N GLN A 108 17.81 5.94 -15.78
CA GLN A 108 19.28 5.95 -15.81
C GLN A 108 19.88 4.54 -15.80
N SER A 109 19.23 3.55 -15.18
CA SER A 109 19.70 2.16 -15.18
C SER A 109 19.59 1.50 -16.56
N LYS A 110 18.61 1.92 -17.38
CA LYS A 110 18.25 1.41 -18.71
C LYS A 110 17.65 0.01 -18.75
N ASN A 111 17.88 -0.83 -17.75
CA ASN A 111 17.41 -2.24 -17.71
C ASN A 111 16.07 -2.39 -16.98
N ALA A 112 15.84 -1.62 -15.92
CA ALA A 112 14.60 -1.66 -15.16
C ALA A 112 13.46 -1.02 -15.96
N LYS A 113 12.59 -1.83 -16.57
CA LYS A 113 11.54 -1.39 -17.48
C LYS A 113 10.13 -1.71 -17.02
N LYS A 114 9.97 -2.42 -15.92
CA LYS A 114 8.66 -2.78 -15.36
C LYS A 114 8.50 -2.12 -13.99
N LEU A 115 7.38 -1.42 -13.79
CA LEU A 115 7.04 -0.76 -12.54
C LEU A 115 5.65 -1.21 -12.08
N VAL A 116 5.58 -1.91 -10.96
CA VAL A 116 4.34 -2.12 -10.21
C VAL A 116 4.30 -1.12 -9.06
N PHE A 117 3.24 -0.34 -8.99
CA PHE A 117 3.09 0.72 -8.01
C PHE A 117 1.98 0.42 -7.01
N SER A 118 2.33 0.51 -5.74
CA SER A 118 1.41 0.51 -4.62
C SER A 118 0.55 1.77 -4.65
N SER A 119 -0.54 1.74 -5.43
CA SER A 119 -1.55 2.78 -5.43
C SER A 119 -2.58 2.55 -4.32
N SER A 120 -3.72 3.21 -4.38
CA SER A 120 -4.74 3.15 -3.33
C SER A 120 -6.12 3.51 -3.85
N ALA A 121 -7.16 2.93 -3.28
CA ALA A 121 -8.54 3.38 -3.48
C ALA A 121 -8.77 4.84 -3.07
N ALA A 122 -7.91 5.41 -2.22
CA ALA A 122 -7.95 6.83 -1.85
C ALA A 122 -7.79 7.80 -3.05
N THR A 123 -7.31 7.32 -4.19
CA THR A 123 -7.24 8.08 -5.45
C THR A 123 -8.60 8.47 -5.99
N TYR A 124 -9.64 7.70 -5.69
CA TYR A 124 -11.00 7.96 -6.18
C TYR A 124 -11.70 9.12 -5.47
N GLY A 125 -11.31 9.41 -4.23
CA GLY A 125 -12.02 10.38 -3.41
C GLY A 125 -13.36 9.83 -2.93
N VAL A 126 -14.45 10.56 -3.14
CA VAL A 126 -15.82 10.11 -2.88
C VAL A 126 -16.47 9.77 -4.22
N PRO A 127 -16.45 8.51 -4.64
CA PRO A 127 -17.00 8.12 -5.92
C PRO A 127 -18.55 8.21 -5.87
N PRO A 128 -19.21 8.44 -7.00
CA PRO A 128 -20.67 8.54 -7.07
C PRO A 128 -21.36 7.16 -7.08
N VAL A 129 -20.61 6.09 -6.92
CA VAL A 129 -21.07 4.69 -7.03
C VAL A 129 -20.54 3.85 -5.87
N ASP A 130 -21.31 2.86 -5.44
CA ASP A 130 -20.94 1.99 -4.31
C ASP A 130 -19.83 1.00 -4.69
N VAL A 131 -19.88 0.45 -5.90
CA VAL A 131 -18.82 -0.40 -6.46
C VAL A 131 -18.06 0.40 -7.49
N VAL A 132 -16.80 0.69 -7.19
CA VAL A 132 -15.96 1.63 -7.95
C VAL A 132 -15.22 0.88 -9.06
N PRO A 133 -15.51 1.14 -10.37
CA PRO A 133 -14.71 0.59 -11.45
C PRO A 133 -13.39 1.37 -11.64
N GLU A 134 -12.41 0.74 -12.30
CA GLU A 134 -11.08 1.33 -12.53
C GLU A 134 -11.10 2.60 -13.38
N ASP A 135 -12.08 2.74 -14.25
CA ASP A 135 -12.25 3.84 -15.21
C ASP A 135 -13.17 4.97 -14.72
N VAL A 136 -13.56 4.95 -13.44
CA VAL A 136 -14.37 6.03 -12.87
C VAL A 136 -13.65 7.37 -12.96
N VAL A 137 -14.35 8.36 -13.46
CA VAL A 137 -13.87 9.74 -13.59
C VAL A 137 -14.94 10.75 -13.13
N PRO A 138 -14.55 11.88 -12.56
CA PRO A 138 -13.18 12.30 -12.25
C PRO A 138 -12.66 11.63 -10.98
N MET A 139 -11.35 11.33 -10.93
CA MET A 139 -10.68 10.92 -9.71
C MET A 139 -10.32 12.17 -8.89
N LEU A 140 -10.94 12.32 -7.73
CA LEU A 140 -10.84 13.52 -6.89
C LEU A 140 -10.45 13.16 -5.46
N PRO A 141 -9.17 12.81 -5.22
CA PRO A 141 -8.71 12.46 -3.89
C PRO A 141 -8.93 13.61 -2.90
N ILE A 142 -9.51 13.31 -1.75
CA ILE A 142 -9.94 14.30 -0.74
C ILE A 142 -8.88 14.59 0.32
N ASN A 143 -7.74 13.94 0.25
CA ASN A 143 -6.63 14.14 1.19
C ASN A 143 -5.27 14.08 0.47
N PRO A 144 -4.21 14.67 1.06
CA PRO A 144 -2.87 14.70 0.46
C PRO A 144 -2.29 13.31 0.19
N TYR A 145 -2.56 12.31 1.01
CA TYR A 145 -2.11 10.94 0.75
C TYR A 145 -2.68 10.41 -0.57
N GLY A 146 -4.01 10.47 -0.76
CA GLY A 146 -4.66 10.05 -2.00
C GLY A 146 -4.15 10.84 -3.22
N GLN A 147 -3.92 12.16 -3.06
CA GLN A 147 -3.35 13.02 -4.11
C GLN A 147 -1.96 12.53 -4.51
N THR A 148 -1.09 12.18 -3.54
CA THR A 148 0.26 11.67 -3.87
C THR A 148 0.22 10.34 -4.60
N LYS A 149 -0.75 9.48 -4.30
CA LYS A 149 -0.94 8.19 -5.00
C LYS A 149 -1.40 8.40 -6.44
N LEU A 150 -2.38 9.26 -6.67
CA LEU A 150 -2.85 9.61 -8.01
C LEU A 150 -1.74 10.28 -8.83
N PHE A 151 -0.97 11.18 -8.20
CA PHE A 151 0.16 11.83 -8.86
C PHE A 151 1.24 10.82 -9.26
N GLY A 152 1.50 9.83 -8.41
CA GLY A 152 2.42 8.73 -8.72
C GLY A 152 2.00 7.93 -9.96
N GLU A 153 0.70 7.63 -10.10
CA GLU A 153 0.18 6.99 -11.32
C GLU A 153 0.39 7.86 -12.57
N TRP A 154 0.13 9.16 -12.49
CA TRP A 154 0.35 10.07 -13.61
C TRP A 154 1.81 10.17 -14.00
N MET A 155 2.72 10.28 -13.04
CA MET A 155 4.17 10.31 -13.28
C MET A 155 4.65 9.03 -13.97
N ALA A 156 4.22 7.86 -13.49
CA ALA A 156 4.60 6.58 -14.07
C ALA A 156 4.10 6.43 -15.50
N ARG A 157 2.82 6.76 -15.72
CA ARG A 157 2.20 6.72 -17.06
C ARG A 157 2.89 7.65 -18.04
N ALA A 158 3.28 8.85 -17.62
CA ALA A 158 4.03 9.79 -18.43
C ALA A 158 5.43 9.29 -18.84
N CYS A 159 5.97 8.29 -18.14
CA CYS A 159 7.27 7.69 -18.42
C CYS A 159 7.20 6.49 -19.39
N GLU A 160 6.00 6.01 -19.76
CA GLU A 160 5.87 4.84 -20.63
C GLU A 160 6.43 5.10 -22.02
N GLU A 161 5.93 6.10 -22.71
CA GLU A 161 6.35 6.41 -24.08
C GLU A 161 7.80 6.88 -24.19
N PRO A 162 8.27 7.91 -23.44
CA PRO A 162 9.60 8.45 -23.62
C PRO A 162 10.72 7.55 -23.13
N TYR A 163 10.45 6.69 -22.14
CA TYR A 163 11.48 5.86 -21.49
C TYR A 163 11.25 4.36 -21.62
N GLY A 164 10.14 3.94 -22.17
CA GLY A 164 9.75 2.52 -22.30
C GLY A 164 9.52 1.84 -20.95
N ILE A 165 9.11 2.59 -19.92
CA ILE A 165 8.78 2.04 -18.61
C ILE A 165 7.34 1.57 -18.63
N ARG A 166 7.12 0.26 -18.59
CA ARG A 166 5.79 -0.34 -18.50
C ARG A 166 5.27 -0.21 -17.08
N PHE A 167 4.08 0.33 -16.90
CA PHE A 167 3.49 0.64 -15.61
C PHE A 167 2.25 -0.21 -15.31
N CYS A 168 2.09 -0.59 -14.04
CA CYS A 168 0.84 -1.14 -13.49
C CYS A 168 0.64 -0.62 -12.07
N GLY A 169 -0.44 0.13 -11.84
CA GLY A 169 -0.86 0.57 -10.51
C GLY A 169 -1.83 -0.45 -9.88
N LEU A 170 -1.63 -0.80 -8.63
CA LEU A 170 -2.59 -1.58 -7.86
C LEU A 170 -3.26 -0.67 -6.82
N ARG A 171 -4.56 -0.40 -7.03
CA ARG A 171 -5.40 0.42 -6.14
C ARG A 171 -6.10 -0.50 -5.16
N TYR A 172 -5.45 -0.78 -4.05
CA TYR A 172 -6.07 -1.63 -3.04
C TYR A 172 -6.79 -0.83 -1.95
N PHE A 173 -7.75 -1.51 -1.36
CA PHE A 173 -8.61 -1.02 -0.28
C PHE A 173 -7.95 -1.28 1.09
N ASN A 174 -8.63 -1.92 2.02
CA ASN A 174 -8.09 -2.16 3.35
C ASN A 174 -7.34 -3.50 3.39
N VAL A 175 -6.05 -3.44 3.63
CA VAL A 175 -5.22 -4.65 3.73
C VAL A 175 -5.26 -5.19 5.15
N ALA A 176 -5.52 -6.49 5.27
CA ALA A 176 -5.65 -7.17 6.54
C ALA A 176 -4.96 -8.54 6.54
N GLY A 177 -4.86 -9.15 7.71
CA GLY A 177 -4.32 -10.49 7.85
C GLY A 177 -2.82 -10.55 8.06
N CYS A 178 -2.32 -11.76 8.11
CA CYS A 178 -0.91 -12.09 8.23
C CYS A 178 -0.66 -13.42 7.52
N GLY A 179 0.41 -13.52 6.77
CA GLY A 179 0.92 -14.80 6.27
C GLY A 179 1.75 -15.48 7.35
N PRO A 180 3.06 -15.67 7.15
CA PRO A 180 3.96 -16.09 8.23
C PRO A 180 3.90 -15.13 9.41
N VAL A 181 3.89 -15.66 10.64
CA VAL A 181 3.72 -14.87 11.86
C VAL A 181 4.80 -13.79 12.03
N GLU A 182 5.99 -14.01 11.51
CA GLU A 182 7.12 -13.08 11.52
C GLU A 182 6.84 -11.83 10.67
N LEU A 183 5.85 -11.93 9.76
CA LEU A 183 5.44 -10.86 8.86
C LEU A 183 4.17 -10.13 9.32
N GLU A 184 3.78 -10.24 10.59
CA GLU A 184 2.67 -9.45 11.15
C GLU A 184 2.86 -7.94 10.91
N ASP A 185 1.76 -7.16 10.87
CA ASP A 185 1.87 -5.69 10.70
C ASP A 185 2.61 -5.09 11.91
N PRO A 186 3.81 -4.50 11.72
CA PRO A 186 4.59 -3.94 12.82
C PRO A 186 3.99 -2.64 13.36
N ALA A 187 3.03 -2.06 12.66
CA ALA A 187 2.42 -0.78 12.98
C ALA A 187 0.98 -0.96 13.47
N ILE A 188 0.69 -0.47 14.68
CA ILE A 188 -0.67 -0.48 15.25
C ILE A 188 -1.45 0.74 14.70
N LEU A 189 -1.65 0.75 13.38
CA LEU A 189 -2.28 1.88 12.66
C LEU A 189 -3.55 1.48 11.90
N ASN A 190 -3.77 0.19 11.71
CA ASN A 190 -4.94 -0.36 11.03
C ASN A 190 -5.93 -0.93 12.05
N LEU A 191 -7.20 -1.06 11.66
CA LEU A 191 -8.29 -1.51 12.53
C LEU A 191 -7.95 -2.82 13.27
N ILE A 192 -7.56 -3.86 12.56
CA ILE A 192 -7.33 -5.19 13.13
C ILE A 192 -6.17 -5.19 14.14
N PRO A 193 -4.95 -4.67 13.82
CA PRO A 193 -3.90 -4.52 14.82
C PRO A 193 -4.31 -3.66 16.03
N MET A 194 -5.07 -2.58 15.83
CA MET A 194 -5.59 -1.75 16.92
C MET A 194 -6.55 -2.51 17.83
N LEU A 195 -7.43 -3.35 17.26
CA LEU A 195 -8.34 -4.18 18.05
C LEU A 195 -7.56 -5.17 18.92
N PHE A 196 -6.61 -5.89 18.35
CA PHE A 196 -5.81 -6.86 19.10
C PHE A 196 -4.91 -6.18 20.16
N ASP A 197 -4.35 -5.01 19.89
CA ASP A 197 -3.57 -4.25 20.88
C ASP A 197 -4.43 -3.84 22.08
N ARG A 198 -5.65 -3.36 21.82
CA ARG A 198 -6.59 -3.03 22.91
C ARG A 198 -6.95 -4.26 23.74
N LEU A 199 -7.22 -5.39 23.07
CA LEU A 199 -7.54 -6.65 23.73
C LEU A 199 -6.38 -7.16 24.61
N LYS A 200 -5.15 -7.15 24.08
CA LYS A 200 -3.94 -7.51 24.85
C LYS A 200 -3.76 -6.64 26.10
N LYS A 201 -4.24 -5.39 26.05
CA LYS A 201 -4.22 -4.45 27.19
C LYS A 201 -5.46 -4.55 28.09
N GLY A 202 -6.34 -5.53 27.89
CA GLY A 202 -7.59 -5.68 28.65
C GLY A 202 -8.59 -4.54 28.44
N LYS A 203 -8.50 -3.81 27.33
CA LYS A 203 -9.37 -2.68 27.01
C LYS A 203 -10.42 -3.08 25.98
N ALA A 204 -11.62 -2.54 26.15
CA ALA A 204 -12.69 -2.72 25.18
C ALA A 204 -12.34 -2.11 23.82
N PRO A 205 -12.72 -2.75 22.68
CA PRO A 205 -12.63 -2.15 21.37
C PRO A 205 -13.40 -0.83 21.28
N ALA A 206 -12.87 0.14 20.56
CA ALA A 206 -13.54 1.40 20.29
C ALA A 206 -14.00 1.44 18.83
N ILE A 207 -15.26 1.77 18.62
CA ILE A 207 -15.83 2.06 17.30
C ILE A 207 -15.94 3.58 17.18
N PHE A 208 -15.32 4.14 16.14
CA PHE A 208 -15.33 5.57 15.84
C PHE A 208 -16.43 5.86 14.82
N GLY A 209 -17.48 6.55 15.26
CA GLY A 209 -18.68 6.83 14.49
C GLY A 209 -19.65 5.65 14.42
N ASP A 210 -20.92 5.92 14.73
CA ASP A 210 -22.03 4.98 14.73
C ASP A 210 -23.26 5.52 13.99
N ASP A 211 -23.07 6.60 13.23
CA ASP A 211 -24.10 7.33 12.52
C ASP A 211 -23.88 7.36 11.00
N TYR A 212 -23.10 6.41 10.48
CA TYR A 212 -22.96 6.22 9.04
C TYR A 212 -24.28 5.71 8.43
N PRO A 213 -24.58 6.06 7.16
CA PRO A 213 -25.77 5.58 6.45
C PRO A 213 -25.60 4.12 6.02
N THR A 214 -25.35 3.23 6.97
CA THR A 214 -25.13 1.78 6.80
C THR A 214 -26.10 1.01 7.72
N PRO A 215 -26.37 -0.29 7.47
CA PRO A 215 -27.33 -1.04 8.26
C PRO A 215 -27.05 -1.09 9.76
N ASP A 216 -25.80 -1.02 10.18
CA ASP A 216 -25.40 -1.10 11.60
C ASP A 216 -24.80 0.22 12.13
N GLY A 217 -24.86 1.28 11.35
CA GLY A 217 -24.35 2.61 11.69
C GLY A 217 -22.85 2.76 11.64
N THR A 218 -22.08 1.67 11.39
CA THR A 218 -20.62 1.74 11.31
C THR A 218 -20.13 1.79 9.86
N CYS A 219 -18.91 2.27 9.62
CA CYS A 219 -18.40 2.35 8.26
C CYS A 219 -18.16 0.96 7.67
N VAL A 220 -18.44 0.81 6.37
CA VAL A 220 -18.20 -0.40 5.58
C VAL A 220 -16.93 -0.22 4.76
N ARG A 221 -16.11 -1.28 4.69
CA ARG A 221 -14.87 -1.30 3.92
C ARG A 221 -14.70 -2.66 3.22
N ASP A 222 -14.05 -2.64 2.07
CA ASP A 222 -13.54 -3.85 1.43
C ASP A 222 -12.20 -4.21 2.04
N TYR A 223 -12.02 -5.47 2.44
CA TYR A 223 -10.79 -5.99 3.04
C TYR A 223 -10.20 -7.07 2.16
N ILE A 224 -8.91 -6.91 1.80
CA ILE A 224 -8.12 -7.91 1.09
C ILE A 224 -7.08 -8.53 2.02
N HIS A 225 -6.91 -9.85 1.96
CA HIS A 225 -5.85 -10.50 2.72
C HIS A 225 -4.48 -10.14 2.14
N VAL A 226 -3.49 -9.90 3.00
CA VAL A 226 -2.17 -9.44 2.59
C VAL A 226 -1.43 -10.45 1.68
N SER A 227 -1.70 -11.75 1.84
CA SER A 227 -1.14 -12.78 0.95
C SER A 227 -1.72 -12.70 -0.46
N ASP A 228 -3.05 -12.52 -0.59
CA ASP A 228 -3.70 -12.37 -1.88
C ASP A 228 -3.23 -11.09 -2.59
N LEU A 229 -3.01 -10.02 -1.80
CA LEU A 229 -2.41 -8.80 -2.32
C LEU A 229 -0.95 -9.03 -2.79
N ALA A 230 -0.17 -9.85 -2.08
CA ALA A 230 1.18 -10.20 -2.52
C ALA A 230 1.16 -10.95 -3.86
N ASP A 231 0.25 -11.90 -4.01
CA ASP A 231 0.05 -12.63 -5.27
C ASP A 231 -0.40 -11.70 -6.41
N ALA A 232 -1.25 -10.70 -6.11
CA ALA A 232 -1.64 -9.68 -7.07
C ALA A 232 -0.44 -8.87 -7.60
N HIS A 233 0.57 -8.57 -6.76
CA HIS A 233 1.78 -7.88 -7.21
C HIS A 233 2.63 -8.75 -8.15
N ILE A 234 2.71 -10.06 -7.88
CA ILE A 234 3.39 -11.01 -8.79
C ILE A 234 2.62 -11.14 -10.10
N ALA A 235 1.30 -11.20 -10.05
CA ALA A 235 0.47 -11.22 -11.24
C ALA A 235 0.62 -9.93 -12.08
N ALA A 236 0.75 -8.76 -11.42
CA ALA A 236 1.00 -7.49 -12.08
C ALA A 236 2.36 -7.46 -12.80
N LEU A 237 3.42 -8.01 -12.22
CA LEU A 237 4.72 -8.16 -12.91
C LEU A 237 4.59 -8.99 -14.19
N LYS A 238 3.86 -10.11 -14.12
CA LYS A 238 3.58 -10.97 -15.30
C LYS A 238 2.69 -10.27 -16.34
N TYR A 239 1.74 -9.46 -15.88
CA TYR A 239 0.89 -8.66 -16.75
C TYR A 239 1.71 -7.65 -17.57
N LEU A 240 2.76 -7.07 -16.98
CA LEU A 240 3.66 -6.14 -17.66
C LEU A 240 4.54 -6.79 -18.76
N ASP A 241 4.60 -8.13 -18.83
CA ASP A 241 5.27 -8.83 -19.93
C ASP A 241 4.41 -8.94 -21.23
N ARG A 242 3.10 -8.65 -21.13
CA ARG A 242 2.19 -8.72 -22.29
C ARG A 242 2.44 -7.54 -23.22
N ASP A 243 2.37 -7.78 -24.53
CA ASP A 243 2.51 -6.74 -25.54
C ASP A 243 1.30 -5.80 -25.54
N GLU A 244 0.09 -6.39 -25.46
CA GLU A 244 -1.15 -5.63 -25.35
C GLU A 244 -1.65 -5.60 -23.91
N ARG A 245 -1.81 -4.39 -23.37
CA ARG A 245 -2.34 -4.14 -22.04
C ARG A 245 -3.55 -3.23 -22.13
N LYS A 246 -4.66 -3.67 -21.54
CA LYS A 246 -5.91 -2.93 -21.58
C LYS A 246 -5.99 -1.83 -20.53
N TYR A 247 -5.37 -2.06 -19.39
CA TYR A 247 -5.43 -1.16 -18.22
C TYR A 247 -4.05 -0.91 -17.63
N ASP A 248 -3.84 0.30 -17.11
CA ASP A 248 -2.61 0.68 -16.39
C ASP A 248 -2.77 0.54 -14.88
N ALA A 249 -4.00 0.37 -14.39
CA ALA A 249 -4.28 0.20 -12.98
C ALA A 249 -5.43 -0.77 -12.77
N PHE A 250 -5.40 -1.47 -11.63
CA PHE A 250 -6.42 -2.43 -11.20
C PHE A 250 -6.84 -2.16 -9.78
N ASN A 251 -8.14 -2.32 -9.51
CA ASN A 251 -8.64 -2.42 -8.16
C ASN A 251 -8.26 -3.79 -7.57
N VAL A 252 -7.82 -3.79 -6.32
CA VAL A 252 -7.48 -5.02 -5.59
C VAL A 252 -8.24 -5.04 -4.28
N GLY A 253 -9.31 -5.80 -4.26
CA GLY A 253 -10.24 -6.00 -3.15
C GLY A 253 -11.00 -7.30 -3.35
N THR A 254 -11.93 -7.60 -2.48
CA THR A 254 -12.83 -8.77 -2.59
C THR A 254 -14.11 -8.44 -3.35
N GLY A 255 -14.44 -7.15 -3.49
CA GLY A 255 -15.72 -6.68 -3.99
C GLY A 255 -16.85 -6.76 -2.96
N GLU A 256 -16.53 -7.17 -1.72
CA GLU A 256 -17.50 -7.31 -0.64
C GLU A 256 -17.19 -6.33 0.50
N GLY A 257 -18.21 -5.59 0.93
CA GLY A 257 -18.09 -4.65 2.03
C GLY A 257 -18.30 -5.33 3.38
N THR A 258 -17.40 -5.09 4.34
CA THR A 258 -17.53 -5.54 5.73
C THR A 258 -17.56 -4.35 6.67
N SER A 259 -18.53 -4.30 7.58
CA SER A 259 -18.63 -3.22 8.55
C SER A 259 -17.64 -3.37 9.70
N VAL A 260 -17.31 -2.26 10.37
CA VAL A 260 -16.44 -2.31 11.55
C VAL A 260 -17.04 -3.16 12.65
N ARG A 261 -18.37 -3.13 12.82
CA ARG A 261 -19.10 -3.99 13.79
C ARG A 261 -18.93 -5.46 13.46
N GLN A 262 -19.10 -5.85 12.20
CA GLN A 262 -18.89 -7.24 11.78
C GLN A 262 -17.46 -7.73 12.07
N ILE A 263 -16.45 -6.90 11.83
CA ILE A 263 -15.05 -7.23 12.17
C ILE A 263 -14.90 -7.44 13.68
N VAL A 264 -15.46 -6.57 14.51
CA VAL A 264 -15.39 -6.71 15.98
C VAL A 264 -16.12 -7.95 16.47
N ASP A 265 -17.28 -8.26 15.90
CA ASP A 265 -18.06 -9.45 16.26
C ASP A 265 -17.32 -10.74 15.86
N GLU A 266 -16.62 -10.75 14.72
CA GLU A 266 -15.78 -11.88 14.33
C GLU A 266 -14.57 -12.04 15.26
N VAL A 267 -13.92 -10.95 15.64
CA VAL A 267 -12.83 -10.98 16.64
C VAL A 267 -13.31 -11.53 17.98
N LYS A 268 -14.53 -11.19 18.43
CA LYS A 268 -15.13 -11.81 19.64
C LYS A 268 -15.27 -13.33 19.50
N LYS A 269 -15.78 -13.80 18.38
CA LYS A 269 -15.96 -15.25 18.13
C LYS A 269 -14.61 -15.98 18.17
N VAL A 270 -13.62 -15.45 17.45
CA VAL A 270 -12.29 -16.08 17.32
C VAL A 270 -11.55 -16.09 18.65
N THR A 271 -11.65 -15.02 19.44
CA THR A 271 -10.91 -14.90 20.71
C THR A 271 -11.64 -15.51 21.91
N GLY A 272 -12.95 -15.73 21.82
CA GLY A 272 -13.79 -16.15 22.94
C GLY A 272 -13.92 -15.11 24.06
N LEU A 273 -13.46 -13.89 23.87
CA LEU A 273 -13.45 -12.84 24.88
C LEU A 273 -14.82 -12.13 24.92
N PRO A 274 -15.40 -11.90 26.12
CA PRO A 274 -16.58 -11.08 26.30
C PRO A 274 -16.24 -9.59 26.07
N LEU A 275 -16.36 -9.12 24.84
CA LEU A 275 -16.03 -7.74 24.50
C LEU A 275 -17.27 -6.86 24.66
N SER A 276 -17.24 -5.92 25.62
CA SER A 276 -18.11 -4.74 25.57
C SER A 276 -17.54 -3.73 24.59
N LEU A 277 -18.41 -3.10 23.78
CA LEU A 277 -18.01 -2.07 22.83
C LEU A 277 -18.07 -0.70 23.48
N ILE A 278 -17.08 0.15 23.21
CA ILE A 278 -17.15 1.57 23.51
C ILE A 278 -17.41 2.29 22.20
N HIS A 279 -18.57 2.93 22.10
CA HIS A 279 -18.86 3.85 20.99
C HIS A 279 -18.25 5.23 21.30
N ILE A 280 -17.46 5.73 20.38
CA ILE A 280 -16.92 7.09 20.42
C ILE A 280 -17.58 7.83 19.28
N SER A 281 -18.48 8.77 19.62
CA SER A 281 -19.00 9.70 18.62
C SER A 281 -17.85 10.57 18.12
N GLU A 282 -17.59 10.54 16.82
CA GLU A 282 -16.57 11.42 16.25
C GLU A 282 -17.04 12.87 16.26
N PRO A 283 -16.31 13.79 16.91
CA PRO A 283 -16.64 15.20 16.87
C PRO A 283 -16.36 15.87 15.52
N THR A 284 -15.73 15.15 14.57
CA THR A 284 -15.32 15.72 13.28
C THR A 284 -15.39 14.74 12.13
N ARG A 285 -16.57 14.66 11.49
CA ARG A 285 -16.76 14.00 10.19
C ARG A 285 -15.91 14.56 9.03
N ARG A 286 -15.13 15.61 9.26
CA ARG A 286 -14.50 16.39 8.18
C ARG A 286 -13.10 15.93 7.76
N VAL A 287 -12.43 15.04 8.48
CA VAL A 287 -10.99 14.83 8.27
C VAL A 287 -10.59 13.38 8.02
N VAL A 288 -11.37 12.38 8.40
CA VAL A 288 -10.92 10.99 8.33
C VAL A 288 -11.93 10.12 7.60
N ILE A 289 -12.04 10.30 6.30
CA ILE A 289 -12.51 9.22 5.45
C ILE A 289 -11.26 8.44 5.03
N SER A 290 -10.86 7.47 5.85
CA SER A 290 -9.96 6.41 5.36
C SER A 290 -10.81 5.43 4.56
N TYR A 291 -10.50 5.29 3.30
CA TYR A 291 -11.06 4.27 2.43
C TYR A 291 -10.49 2.91 2.80
#